data_3f2805190489d56e35a47e68b96f0896
#
_entry.id   3f2805190489d56e35a47e68b96f0896
#
_cell.length_a   1.000
_cell.length_b   1.000
_cell.length_c   1.000
_cell.angle_alpha   90.00
_cell.angle_beta   90.00
_cell.angle_gamma   90.00
#
_symmetry.space_group_name_H-M   'P 1'
#
loop_
_entity.id
_entity.type
_entity.pdbx_description
1 polymer ?
#
loop_
_entity_poly.entity_id
_entity_poly.type
_entity_poly.pdbx_seq_one_letter_code
_entity_poly.pdbx_strand_id
1 'polypeptide(L)'
;MIMTIGLEPDLKLVERLTFLQEDLGKILTHRGADSRWCRPEYITLPLLYIGQQEDDAVPEIAKIMAEVGRGVSPFSMEVAGISAMPAPACPRLIEVGIASGKDCVEALHERLAKAFSMANFASDRRPYRATILLGRTVTYTDRVDLTDAIEAIGNLNFGKTDVFEMVLCGAELLDSRPVHRVLARCDFSASQ
;
A
#
# COMPACT_ATOMS: atom_id res chain seq x y z
N MET A 1 1.24 -3.21 18.57
CA MET A 1 0.51 -3.24 17.28
C MET A 1 1.46 -3.42 16.10
N ILE A 2 0.97 -3.80 14.91
CA ILE A 2 1.80 -3.83 13.68
C ILE A 2 1.84 -2.43 13.08
N MET A 3 3.05 -1.89 12.85
CA MET A 3 3.22 -0.55 12.31
C MET A 3 3.78 -0.55 10.89
N THR A 4 3.25 0.33 10.05
CA THR A 4 3.66 0.49 8.64
C THR A 4 3.65 1.98 8.28
N ILE A 5 4.69 2.44 7.58
CA ILE A 5 4.71 3.77 6.98
C ILE A 5 4.20 3.66 5.56
N GLY A 6 3.36 4.59 5.12
CA GLY A 6 2.80 4.59 3.77
C GLY A 6 2.41 5.98 3.27
N LEU A 7 1.95 6.01 2.03
CA LEU A 7 1.36 7.17 1.38
C LEU A 7 -0.14 6.95 1.20
N GLU A 8 -0.95 7.93 1.56
CA GLU A 8 -2.40 7.89 1.35
C GLU A 8 -2.72 8.49 -0.03
N PRO A 9 -3.40 7.74 -0.91
CA PRO A 9 -3.98 8.30 -2.13
C PRO A 9 -5.10 9.30 -1.80
N ASP A 10 -5.37 10.22 -2.72
CA ASP A 10 -6.53 11.11 -2.57
C ASP A 10 -7.86 10.34 -2.67
N LEU A 11 -8.94 10.98 -2.20
CA LEU A 11 -10.27 10.35 -2.16
C LEU A 11 -10.77 9.93 -3.54
N LYS A 12 -10.46 10.69 -4.60
CA LYS A 12 -10.89 10.37 -5.96
C LYS A 12 -10.22 9.10 -6.49
N LEU A 13 -8.94 8.92 -6.16
CA LEU A 13 -8.21 7.71 -6.52
C LEU A 13 -8.73 6.52 -5.71
N VAL A 14 -8.97 6.70 -4.41
CA VAL A 14 -9.55 5.65 -3.55
C VAL A 14 -10.91 5.21 -4.08
N GLU A 15 -11.80 6.13 -4.46
CA GLU A 15 -13.10 5.81 -5.08
C GLU A 15 -12.95 4.95 -6.34
N ARG A 16 -12.05 5.33 -7.25
CA ARG A 16 -11.80 4.55 -8.48
C ARG A 16 -11.29 3.14 -8.20
N LEU A 17 -10.39 3.01 -7.22
CA LEU A 17 -9.87 1.70 -6.79
C LEU A 17 -10.97 0.87 -6.11
N THR A 18 -11.90 1.49 -5.40
CA THR A 18 -13.07 0.82 -4.81
C THR A 18 -14.02 0.30 -5.89
N PHE A 19 -14.29 1.06 -6.94
CA PHE A 19 -15.07 0.58 -8.09
C PHE A 19 -14.38 -0.62 -8.78
N LEU A 20 -13.06 -0.57 -8.93
CA LEU A 20 -12.29 -1.70 -9.46
C LEU A 20 -12.43 -2.95 -8.57
N GLN A 21 -12.41 -2.79 -7.24
CA GLN A 21 -12.63 -3.90 -6.30
C GLN A 21 -14.01 -4.53 -6.49
N GLU A 22 -15.06 -3.71 -6.67
CA GLU A 22 -16.44 -4.18 -6.89
C GLU A 22 -16.55 -5.00 -8.18
N ASP A 23 -15.96 -4.52 -9.27
CA ASP A 23 -16.03 -5.23 -10.57
C ASP A 23 -15.21 -6.53 -10.53
N LEU A 24 -14.02 -6.52 -9.96
CA LEU A 24 -13.24 -7.74 -9.73
C LEU A 24 -13.94 -8.71 -8.79
N GLY A 25 -14.65 -8.21 -7.78
CA GLY A 25 -15.46 -9.01 -6.86
C GLY A 25 -16.55 -9.78 -7.58
N LYS A 26 -17.27 -9.15 -8.52
CA LYS A 26 -18.27 -9.81 -9.37
C LYS A 26 -17.64 -10.94 -10.21
N ILE A 27 -16.47 -10.67 -10.82
CA ILE A 27 -15.72 -11.65 -11.61
C ILE A 27 -15.31 -12.85 -10.75
N LEU A 28 -14.74 -12.59 -9.56
CA LEU A 28 -14.33 -13.64 -8.63
C LEU A 28 -15.50 -14.49 -8.19
N THR A 29 -16.60 -13.88 -7.77
CA THR A 29 -17.82 -14.59 -7.37
C THR A 29 -18.35 -15.46 -8.50
N HIS A 30 -18.38 -14.95 -9.75
CA HIS A 30 -18.82 -15.73 -10.92
C HIS A 30 -17.91 -16.95 -11.17
N ARG A 31 -16.64 -16.87 -10.80
CA ARG A 31 -15.65 -17.97 -10.91
C ARG A 31 -15.59 -18.86 -9.67
N GLY A 32 -16.52 -18.68 -8.72
CA GLY A 32 -16.62 -19.50 -7.50
C GLY A 32 -15.55 -19.17 -6.45
N ALA A 33 -15.02 -17.94 -6.46
CA ALA A 33 -14.08 -17.47 -5.46
C ALA A 33 -14.62 -16.31 -4.65
N ASP A 34 -14.25 -16.27 -3.38
CA ASP A 34 -14.44 -15.13 -2.51
C ASP A 34 -13.20 -14.22 -2.49
N SER A 35 -13.44 -12.98 -2.08
CA SER A 35 -12.37 -11.98 -1.90
C SER A 35 -12.53 -11.26 -0.58
N ARG A 36 -11.39 -10.84 -0.04
CA ARG A 36 -11.31 -9.89 1.08
C ARG A 36 -10.65 -8.63 0.57
N TRP A 37 -11.46 -7.65 0.29
CA TRP A 37 -10.99 -6.35 -0.17
C TRP A 37 -10.47 -5.49 0.98
N CYS A 38 -9.46 -4.68 0.69
CA CYS A 38 -9.06 -3.59 1.58
C CYS A 38 -10.22 -2.60 1.67
N ARG A 39 -10.52 -2.13 2.87
CA ARG A 39 -11.50 -1.06 3.04
C ARG A 39 -10.94 0.24 2.46
N PRO A 40 -11.78 1.14 1.94
CA PRO A 40 -11.33 2.40 1.36
C PRO A 40 -10.38 3.19 2.26
N GLU A 41 -10.67 3.26 3.56
CA GLU A 41 -9.87 3.95 4.57
C GLU A 41 -8.50 3.30 4.85
N TYR A 42 -8.25 2.10 4.32
CA TYR A 42 -6.99 1.36 4.49
C TYR A 42 -6.21 1.19 3.19
N ILE A 43 -6.71 1.78 2.10
CA ILE A 43 -6.00 1.80 0.81
C ILE A 43 -4.83 2.77 0.92
N THR A 44 -3.63 2.23 1.02
CA THR A 44 -2.38 2.99 1.11
C THR A 44 -1.31 2.34 0.24
N LEU A 45 -0.35 3.14 -0.21
CA LEU A 45 0.90 2.64 -0.78
C LEU A 45 1.91 2.44 0.35
N PRO A 46 2.21 1.21 0.74
CA PRO A 46 3.18 0.97 1.82
C PRO A 46 4.58 1.38 1.38
N LEU A 47 5.30 2.11 2.23
CA LEU A 47 6.70 2.47 2.06
C LEU A 47 7.62 1.57 2.88
N LEU A 48 7.31 1.39 4.17
CA LEU A 48 8.14 0.60 5.07
C LEU A 48 7.28 -0.15 6.09
N TYR A 49 7.46 -1.46 6.15
CA TYR A 49 6.88 -2.31 7.19
C TYR A 49 7.84 -2.35 8.38
N ILE A 50 7.42 -1.79 9.53
CA ILE A 50 8.24 -1.74 10.76
C ILE A 50 8.02 -2.99 11.60
N GLY A 51 6.86 -3.64 11.46
CA GLY A 51 6.50 -4.84 12.23
C GLY A 51 5.83 -4.52 13.56
N GLN A 52 5.92 -5.49 14.47
CA GLN A 52 5.32 -5.38 15.81
C GLN A 52 6.09 -4.37 16.65
N GLN A 53 5.40 -3.35 17.13
CA GLN A 53 5.94 -2.30 18.00
C GLN A 53 4.94 -2.01 19.13
N GLU A 54 5.47 -1.50 20.25
CA GLU A 54 4.67 -0.95 21.33
C GLU A 54 4.32 0.52 21.08
N ASP A 55 3.33 1.04 21.77
CA ASP A 55 2.83 2.42 21.54
C ASP A 55 3.86 3.49 21.92
N ASP A 56 4.78 3.19 22.83
CA ASP A 56 5.86 4.08 23.25
C ASP A 56 6.94 4.27 22.18
N ALA A 57 7.00 3.42 21.16
CA ALA A 57 7.88 3.60 20.00
C ALA A 57 7.39 4.68 19.03
N VAL A 58 6.11 5.08 19.08
CA VAL A 58 5.50 6.03 18.12
C VAL A 58 6.24 7.36 18.06
N PRO A 59 6.63 8.02 19.18
CA PRO A 59 7.35 9.29 19.13
C PRO A 59 8.72 9.20 18.44
N GLU A 60 9.46 8.10 18.65
CA GLU A 60 10.75 7.87 18.01
C GLU A 60 10.58 7.63 16.50
N ILE A 61 9.63 6.78 16.12
CA ILE A 61 9.29 6.52 14.72
C ILE A 61 8.89 7.82 14.01
N ALA A 62 8.01 8.61 14.61
CA ALA A 62 7.58 9.89 14.05
C ALA A 62 8.73 10.89 13.89
N LYS A 63 9.69 10.91 14.82
CA LYS A 63 10.91 11.72 14.72
C LYS A 63 11.76 11.32 13.51
N ILE A 64 12.01 10.02 13.31
CA ILE A 64 12.76 9.52 12.16
C ILE A 64 12.03 9.88 10.85
N MET A 65 10.72 9.70 10.80
CA MET A 65 9.90 10.10 9.65
C MET A 65 10.07 11.60 9.35
N ALA A 66 9.99 12.46 10.37
CA ALA A 66 10.16 13.90 10.20
C ALA A 66 11.55 14.28 9.69
N GLU A 67 12.61 13.61 10.13
CA GLU A 67 13.98 13.81 9.63
C GLU A 67 14.11 13.41 8.15
N VAL A 68 13.50 12.31 7.75
CA VAL A 68 13.46 11.88 6.34
C VAL A 68 12.61 12.83 5.50
N GLY A 69 11.44 13.25 5.98
CA GLY A 69 10.49 14.12 5.26
C GLY A 69 11.04 15.51 4.96
N ARG A 70 11.91 16.06 5.83
CA ARG A 70 12.53 17.38 5.63
C ARG A 70 13.38 17.52 4.38
N GLY A 71 13.78 16.45 3.75
CA GLY A 71 14.57 16.49 2.51
C GLY A 71 13.80 15.95 1.31
N VAL A 72 12.48 15.89 1.39
CA VAL A 72 11.61 15.39 0.32
C VAL A 72 10.75 16.53 -0.18
N SER A 73 10.80 16.81 -1.48
CA SER A 73 9.83 17.71 -2.12
C SER A 73 8.51 16.97 -2.34
N PRO A 74 7.36 17.63 -2.17
CA PRO A 74 6.09 17.09 -2.65
C PRO A 74 6.19 16.63 -4.11
N PHE A 75 5.54 15.53 -4.43
CA PHE A 75 5.55 14.95 -5.76
C PHE A 75 4.17 14.40 -6.14
N SER A 76 4.01 14.06 -7.41
CA SER A 76 2.80 13.41 -7.88
C SER A 76 3.13 11.97 -8.27
N MET A 77 2.20 11.06 -8.02
CA MET A 77 2.27 9.69 -8.54
C MET A 77 1.02 9.34 -9.33
N GLU A 78 1.20 8.52 -10.36
CA GLU A 78 0.13 8.01 -11.19
C GLU A 78 -0.02 6.52 -10.97
N VAL A 79 -1.25 6.10 -10.66
CA VAL A 79 -1.58 4.70 -10.40
C VAL A 79 -2.16 4.07 -11.65
N ALA A 80 -1.51 3.04 -12.16
CA ALA A 80 -1.94 2.32 -13.35
C ALA A 80 -1.48 0.86 -13.33
N GLY A 81 -2.16 0.06 -14.12
CA GLY A 81 -1.89 -1.36 -14.24
C GLY A 81 -2.37 -2.16 -13.04
N ILE A 82 -2.73 -3.39 -13.31
CA ILE A 82 -3.18 -4.34 -12.29
C ILE A 82 -2.31 -5.59 -12.37
N SER A 83 -2.06 -6.19 -11.24
CA SER A 83 -1.35 -7.46 -11.14
C SER A 83 -1.95 -8.36 -10.08
N ALA A 84 -1.71 -9.66 -10.23
CA ALA A 84 -2.09 -10.64 -9.24
C ALA A 84 -0.88 -11.51 -8.87
N MET A 85 -0.69 -11.74 -7.59
CA MET A 85 0.42 -12.48 -7.05
C MET A 85 -0.04 -13.80 -6.41
N PRO A 86 0.71 -14.89 -6.55
CA PRO A 86 1.99 -15.02 -7.27
C PRO A 86 1.85 -14.97 -8.80
N ALA A 87 0.68 -15.26 -9.33
CA ALA A 87 0.36 -15.19 -10.77
C ALA A 87 -1.14 -14.98 -10.97
N PRO A 88 -1.60 -14.39 -12.10
CA PRO A 88 -3.01 -14.27 -12.43
C PRO A 88 -3.77 -15.60 -12.47
N ALA A 89 -3.11 -16.69 -12.90
CA ALA A 89 -3.69 -18.03 -12.96
C ALA A 89 -3.91 -18.69 -11.57
N CYS A 90 -3.31 -18.13 -10.51
CA CYS A 90 -3.50 -18.58 -9.12
C CYS A 90 -3.36 -17.40 -8.16
N PRO A 91 -4.24 -16.40 -8.23
CA PRO A 91 -4.12 -15.16 -7.50
C PRO A 91 -4.31 -15.38 -6.00
N ARG A 92 -3.47 -14.74 -5.20
CA ARG A 92 -3.65 -14.60 -3.75
C ARG A 92 -3.75 -13.15 -3.32
N LEU A 93 -3.04 -12.26 -4.02
CA LEU A 93 -3.07 -10.81 -3.82
C LEU A 93 -3.44 -10.17 -5.14
N ILE A 94 -4.24 -9.12 -5.09
CA ILE A 94 -4.57 -8.27 -6.22
C ILE A 94 -4.08 -6.87 -5.89
N GLU A 95 -3.24 -6.32 -6.77
CA GLU A 95 -2.50 -5.07 -6.55
C GLU A 95 -2.57 -4.18 -7.79
N VAL A 96 -2.46 -2.87 -7.59
CA VAL A 96 -2.25 -1.90 -8.67
C VAL A 96 -0.85 -1.29 -8.55
N GLY A 97 -0.25 -0.98 -9.69
CA GLY A 97 1.10 -0.45 -9.78
C GLY A 97 1.18 1.06 -9.81
N ILE A 98 2.40 1.58 -9.79
CA ILE A 98 2.71 2.99 -9.97
C ILE A 98 3.36 3.16 -11.35
N ALA A 99 2.73 3.95 -12.22
CA ALA A 99 3.19 4.20 -13.59
C ALA A 99 4.15 5.39 -13.67
N SER A 100 3.87 6.49 -12.98
CA SER A 100 4.78 7.63 -12.86
C SER A 100 4.97 8.04 -11.40
N GLY A 101 6.08 8.72 -11.09
CA GLY A 101 6.46 9.04 -9.71
C GLY A 101 7.03 7.85 -8.92
N LYS A 102 7.19 6.70 -9.55
CA LYS A 102 7.73 5.49 -8.95
C LYS A 102 9.14 5.70 -8.39
N ASP A 103 10.00 6.41 -9.12
CA ASP A 103 11.37 6.70 -8.68
C ASP A 103 11.38 7.52 -7.38
N CYS A 104 10.43 8.47 -7.21
CA CYS A 104 10.28 9.23 -5.97
C CYS A 104 9.85 8.33 -4.80
N VAL A 105 8.92 7.41 -5.07
CA VAL A 105 8.44 6.44 -4.08
C VAL A 105 9.57 5.49 -3.65
N GLU A 106 10.32 4.94 -4.61
CA GLU A 106 11.44 4.03 -4.35
C GLU A 106 12.58 4.74 -3.59
N ALA A 107 12.94 5.97 -3.99
CA ALA A 107 13.94 6.77 -3.29
C ALA A 107 13.51 7.09 -1.84
N LEU A 108 12.22 7.37 -1.62
CA LEU A 108 11.68 7.60 -0.28
C LEU A 108 11.73 6.32 0.57
N HIS A 109 11.36 5.16 -0.01
CA HIS A 109 11.52 3.87 0.66
C HIS A 109 12.97 3.62 1.09
N GLU A 110 13.95 3.81 0.18
CA GLU A 110 15.37 3.59 0.49
C GLU A 110 15.87 4.49 1.63
N ARG A 111 15.47 5.77 1.62
CA ARG A 111 15.80 6.72 2.69
C ARG A 111 15.22 6.29 4.04
N LEU A 112 13.95 5.87 4.06
CA LEU A 112 13.30 5.34 5.26
C LEU A 112 13.99 4.06 5.73
N ALA A 113 14.21 3.09 4.85
CA ALA A 113 14.85 1.83 5.19
C ALA A 113 16.24 2.04 5.81
N LYS A 114 17.03 2.96 5.25
CA LYS A 114 18.33 3.34 5.79
C LYS A 114 18.22 3.99 7.19
N ALA A 115 17.35 4.98 7.35
CA ALA A 115 17.17 5.69 8.62
C ALA A 115 16.71 4.75 9.74
N PHE A 116 15.73 3.89 9.45
CA PHE A 116 15.21 2.90 10.41
C PHE A 116 16.23 1.82 10.76
N SER A 117 17.01 1.36 9.77
CA SER A 117 18.13 0.43 10.03
C SER A 117 19.19 1.04 10.95
N MET A 118 19.53 2.32 10.78
CA MET A 118 20.48 3.03 11.65
C MET A 118 19.94 3.21 13.07
N ALA A 119 18.62 3.28 13.24
CA ALA A 119 17.94 3.32 14.53
C ALA A 119 17.65 1.93 15.13
N ASN A 120 18.21 0.86 14.56
CA ASN A 120 18.02 -0.53 14.98
C ASN A 120 16.58 -1.06 14.91
N PHE A 121 15.71 -0.46 14.11
CA PHE A 121 14.44 -1.09 13.78
C PHE A 121 14.64 -2.25 12.80
N ALA A 122 13.90 -3.34 13.02
CA ALA A 122 13.92 -4.46 12.08
C ALA A 122 13.41 -4.00 10.70
N SER A 123 14.12 -4.35 9.64
CA SER A 123 13.69 -4.07 8.27
C SER A 123 13.17 -5.33 7.59
N ASP A 124 12.16 -5.15 6.75
CA ASP A 124 11.72 -6.21 5.83
C ASP A 124 12.86 -6.47 4.81
N ARG A 125 13.25 -7.73 4.69
CA ARG A 125 14.32 -8.16 3.76
C ARG A 125 13.81 -8.48 2.36
N ARG A 126 12.50 -8.43 2.16
CA ARG A 126 11.90 -8.69 0.85
C ARG A 126 12.19 -7.52 -0.09
N PRO A 127 12.39 -7.79 -1.39
CA PRO A 127 12.49 -6.72 -2.38
C PRO A 127 11.28 -5.79 -2.30
N TYR A 128 11.53 -4.49 -2.26
CA TYR A 128 10.46 -3.49 -2.25
C TYR A 128 9.70 -3.50 -3.58
N ARG A 129 8.40 -3.32 -3.49
CA ARG A 129 7.51 -3.15 -4.65
C ARG A 129 6.56 -2.00 -4.39
N ALA A 130 6.62 -0.99 -5.24
CA ALA A 130 5.72 0.15 -5.17
C ALA A 130 4.34 -0.25 -5.73
N THR A 131 3.52 -0.92 -4.92
CA THR A 131 2.17 -1.38 -5.29
C THR A 131 1.18 -1.08 -4.17
N ILE A 132 -0.07 -0.81 -4.55
CA ILE A 132 -1.20 -0.67 -3.63
C ILE A 132 -1.97 -1.98 -3.62
N LEU A 133 -2.09 -2.60 -2.46
CA LEU A 133 -2.89 -3.81 -2.28
C LEU A 133 -4.38 -3.45 -2.33
N LEU A 134 -5.11 -4.06 -3.26
CA LEU A 134 -6.57 -3.94 -3.32
C LEU A 134 -7.27 -4.99 -2.47
N GLY A 135 -6.74 -6.21 -2.44
CA GLY A 135 -7.37 -7.29 -1.69
C GLY A 135 -6.68 -8.63 -1.85
N ARG A 136 -7.30 -9.61 -1.23
CA ARG A 136 -6.84 -11.00 -1.24
C ARG A 136 -7.96 -11.90 -1.73
N THR A 137 -7.63 -12.87 -2.57
CA THR A 137 -8.56 -13.94 -2.92
C THR A 137 -8.63 -14.95 -1.77
N VAL A 138 -9.84 -15.38 -1.44
CA VAL A 138 -10.09 -16.48 -0.50
C VAL A 138 -10.72 -17.59 -1.32
N THR A 139 -9.93 -18.57 -1.71
CA THR A 139 -10.41 -19.71 -2.49
C THR A 139 -10.47 -20.94 -1.61
N TYR A 140 -11.63 -21.60 -1.64
CA TYR A 140 -11.79 -22.94 -1.07
C TYR A 140 -11.58 -24.04 -2.12
N THR A 141 -11.43 -23.65 -3.40
CA THR A 141 -11.17 -24.54 -4.54
C THR A 141 -9.89 -24.11 -5.26
N ASP A 142 -9.12 -25.07 -5.72
CA ASP A 142 -7.73 -24.91 -6.13
C ASP A 142 -7.45 -24.05 -7.38
N ARG A 143 -8.47 -23.47 -8.06
CA ARG A 143 -8.20 -22.79 -9.35
C ARG A 143 -9.19 -21.66 -9.63
N VAL A 144 -8.83 -20.46 -9.19
CA VAL A 144 -9.39 -19.28 -9.80
C VAL A 144 -8.34 -18.67 -10.70
N ASP A 145 -8.61 -18.61 -11.98
CA ASP A 145 -7.74 -17.97 -12.98
C ASP A 145 -8.32 -16.58 -13.30
N LEU A 146 -7.54 -15.53 -13.11
CA LEU A 146 -7.88 -14.14 -13.45
C LEU A 146 -7.09 -13.62 -14.64
N THR A 147 -6.40 -14.47 -15.41
CA THR A 147 -5.50 -14.04 -16.48
C THR A 147 -6.22 -13.15 -17.49
N ASP A 148 -7.35 -13.58 -18.03
CA ASP A 148 -8.13 -12.80 -18.99
C ASP A 148 -8.70 -11.49 -18.42
N ALA A 149 -9.11 -11.48 -17.15
CA ALA A 149 -9.60 -10.28 -16.48
C ALA A 149 -8.47 -9.27 -16.24
N ILE A 150 -7.31 -9.73 -15.80
CA ILE A 150 -6.12 -8.90 -15.61
C ILE A 150 -5.61 -8.35 -16.96
N GLU A 151 -5.59 -9.17 -18.01
CA GLU A 151 -5.21 -8.75 -19.36
C GLU A 151 -6.19 -7.73 -19.95
N ALA A 152 -7.50 -7.91 -19.74
CA ALA A 152 -8.53 -6.98 -20.21
C ALA A 152 -8.44 -5.60 -19.53
N ILE A 153 -8.10 -5.55 -18.24
CA ILE A 153 -7.84 -4.30 -17.51
C ILE A 153 -6.48 -3.73 -17.95
N GLY A 154 -5.48 -4.60 -18.13
CA GLY A 154 -4.16 -4.24 -18.65
C GLY A 154 -3.50 -3.11 -17.88
N ASN A 155 -3.10 -2.07 -18.63
CA ASN A 155 -2.45 -0.86 -18.10
C ASN A 155 -3.45 0.28 -17.88
N LEU A 156 -4.69 -0.03 -17.53
CA LEU A 156 -5.69 1.01 -17.24
C LEU A 156 -5.14 2.00 -16.21
N ASN A 157 -5.31 3.28 -16.51
CA ASN A 157 -4.91 4.38 -15.66
C ASN A 157 -6.05 4.69 -14.67
N PHE A 158 -5.77 4.56 -13.38
CA PHE A 158 -6.73 4.82 -12.32
C PHE A 158 -6.71 6.28 -11.86
N GLY A 159 -5.65 7.01 -12.20
CA GLY A 159 -5.53 8.44 -11.93
C GLY A 159 -4.22 8.82 -11.25
N LYS A 160 -4.14 10.13 -11.01
CA LYS A 160 -2.98 10.78 -10.41
C LYS A 160 -3.36 11.33 -9.06
N THR A 161 -2.45 11.22 -8.10
CA THR A 161 -2.57 11.81 -6.77
C THR A 161 -1.31 12.59 -6.43
N ASP A 162 -1.48 13.72 -5.72
CA ASP A 162 -0.37 14.50 -5.22
C ASP A 162 -0.03 14.03 -3.80
N VAL A 163 1.25 13.92 -3.52
CA VAL A 163 1.80 13.39 -2.26
C VAL A 163 2.54 14.50 -1.54
N PHE A 164 2.01 14.91 -0.40
CA PHE A 164 2.55 15.99 0.42
C PHE A 164 3.08 15.50 1.76
N GLU A 165 2.68 14.32 2.18
CA GLU A 165 3.01 13.72 3.47
C GLU A 165 3.13 12.21 3.39
N MET A 166 3.72 11.63 4.41
CA MET A 166 3.65 10.19 4.70
C MET A 166 2.99 9.96 6.05
N VAL A 167 2.35 8.80 6.21
CA VAL A 167 1.61 8.44 7.41
C VAL A 167 2.20 7.22 8.08
N LEU A 168 2.19 7.22 9.42
CA LEU A 168 2.41 6.03 10.23
C LEU A 168 1.06 5.41 10.55
N CYS A 169 0.84 4.20 10.10
CA CYS A 169 -0.37 3.43 10.38
C CYS A 169 -0.06 2.30 11.38
N GLY A 170 -0.92 2.16 12.37
CA GLY A 170 -0.94 1.03 13.29
C GLY A 170 -2.12 0.11 12.99
N ALA A 171 -1.87 -1.20 12.96
CA ALA A 171 -2.89 -2.22 12.80
C ALA A 171 -2.95 -3.12 14.04
N GLU A 172 -4.15 -3.28 14.58
CA GLU A 172 -4.45 -4.18 15.69
C GLU A 172 -5.59 -5.12 15.33
N LEU A 173 -5.65 -6.26 16.00
CA LEU A 173 -6.79 -7.14 15.92
C LEU A 173 -7.72 -6.85 17.11
N LEU A 174 -8.87 -6.25 16.84
CA LEU A 174 -9.95 -6.11 17.80
C LEU A 174 -11.07 -7.08 17.42
N ASP A 175 -11.43 -7.98 18.31
CA ASP A 175 -12.44 -9.03 18.08
C ASP A 175 -12.21 -9.80 16.76
N SER A 176 -10.95 -10.20 16.50
CA SER A 176 -10.52 -10.89 15.27
C SER A 176 -10.68 -10.07 13.98
N ARG A 177 -10.93 -8.76 14.07
CA ARG A 177 -10.99 -7.85 12.94
C ARG A 177 -9.80 -6.90 12.95
N PRO A 178 -9.10 -6.73 11.82
CA PRO A 178 -8.04 -5.72 11.75
C PRO A 178 -8.67 -4.32 11.80
N VAL A 179 -8.18 -3.52 12.75
CA VAL A 179 -8.49 -2.10 12.87
C VAL A 179 -7.19 -1.35 12.62
N HIS A 180 -7.23 -0.47 11.65
CA HIS A 180 -6.11 0.40 11.32
C HIS A 180 -6.41 1.81 11.83
N ARG A 181 -5.37 2.50 12.29
CA ARG A 181 -5.46 3.91 12.67
C ARG A 181 -4.18 4.63 12.29
N VAL A 182 -4.32 5.89 11.91
CA VAL A 182 -3.17 6.77 11.70
C VAL A 182 -2.65 7.20 13.05
N LEU A 183 -1.36 6.95 13.30
CA LEU A 183 -0.67 7.26 14.54
C LEU A 183 0.12 8.56 14.45
N ALA A 184 0.65 8.88 13.27
CA ALA A 184 1.38 10.12 12.99
C ALA A 184 1.30 10.47 11.50
N ARG A 185 1.44 11.77 11.20
CA ARG A 185 1.59 12.33 9.86
C ARG A 185 2.88 13.13 9.79
N CYS A 186 3.53 13.11 8.66
CA CYS A 186 4.76 13.83 8.44
C CYS A 186 4.74 14.50 7.07
N ASP A 187 4.66 15.82 7.07
CA ASP A 187 4.69 16.64 5.86
C ASP A 187 6.07 16.60 5.18
N PHE A 188 6.07 16.66 3.86
CA PHE A 188 7.28 16.85 3.08
C PHE A 188 7.62 18.34 3.01
N SER A 189 8.90 18.64 3.28
CA SER A 189 9.41 19.99 3.17
C SER A 189 10.77 19.93 2.50
N ALA A 190 10.84 20.47 1.26
CA ALA A 190 12.14 20.66 0.61
C ALA A 190 12.98 21.61 1.47
N SER A 191 14.18 21.21 1.84
CA SER A 191 15.18 22.18 2.31
C SER A 191 15.50 23.11 1.15
N GLN A 192 15.21 24.40 1.30
CA GLN A 192 15.70 25.44 0.42
C GLN A 192 17.22 25.50 0.42
#